data_fae9fa1ebb905ddf654dae6e46990b57
#
_entry.id   fae9fa1ebb905ddf654dae6e46990b57
#
_cell.length_a   1.000
_cell.length_b   1.000
_cell.length_c   1.000
_cell.angle_alpha   90.00
_cell.angle_beta   90.00
_cell.angle_gamma   90.00
#
_symmetry.space_group_name_H-M   'P 1'
#
loop_
_entity.id
_entity.type
_entity.pdbx_description
1 polymer ?
#
loop_
_entity_poly.entity_id
_entity_poly.type
_entity_poly.pdbx_seq_one_letter_code
_entity_poly.pdbx_strand_id
1 'polypeptide(L)'
;MAWDSEVKELERRRHLAKQQGGAEGVARQHAKGRMTIRERVDVLLDPGSFKEHGRATASPVYDDNGELIEYVPANYVVGFGEVNGRRIVAAGEDFTLKGGSPNAAGLRKSVYAEHLASQYKSPLVRLLEGGGGSVKGSGKQGGTVGEPVFSEPRFKIISDSMGQVPIASAALGAVAGFPAGRLVASHFSVMTEHTSQVLIGGPALVTRALGVEMTKDQL
;
A
#
# COMPACT_ATOMS: atom_id res chain seq x y z
N MET A 1 10.15 -31.78 -15.43
CA MET A 1 8.94 -31.36 -16.22
C MET A 1 9.29 -30.16 -17.09
N ALA A 2 8.56 -29.89 -18.16
CA ALA A 2 8.91 -28.81 -19.12
C ALA A 2 8.92 -27.38 -18.54
N TRP A 3 8.36 -27.15 -17.32
CA TRP A 3 8.18 -25.83 -16.70
C TRP A 3 8.86 -25.69 -15.33
N ASP A 4 9.80 -26.56 -14.97
CA ASP A 4 10.39 -26.55 -13.63
C ASP A 4 11.24 -25.28 -13.37
N SER A 5 11.91 -24.75 -14.38
CA SER A 5 12.67 -23.50 -14.31
C SER A 5 11.80 -22.28 -14.10
N GLU A 6 10.72 -22.19 -14.83
CA GLU A 6 9.77 -21.08 -14.78
C GLU A 6 9.00 -21.05 -13.45
N VAL A 7 8.63 -22.22 -12.94
CA VAL A 7 8.00 -22.37 -11.62
C VAL A 7 8.95 -21.91 -10.52
N LYS A 8 10.22 -22.34 -10.55
CA LYS A 8 11.24 -21.90 -9.58
C LYS A 8 11.47 -20.38 -9.64
N GLU A 9 11.53 -19.79 -10.84
CA GLU A 9 11.69 -18.35 -10.98
C GLU A 9 10.45 -17.59 -10.47
N LEU A 10 9.25 -18.08 -10.71
CA LEU A 10 8.03 -17.51 -10.15
C LEU A 10 8.02 -17.55 -8.61
N GLU A 11 8.43 -18.66 -8.04
CA GLU A 11 8.54 -18.80 -6.58
C GLU A 11 9.61 -17.87 -6.00
N ARG A 12 10.76 -17.74 -6.66
CA ARG A 12 11.81 -16.77 -6.30
C ARG A 12 11.25 -15.34 -6.28
N ARG A 13 10.54 -14.92 -7.33
CA ARG A 13 9.92 -13.58 -7.39
C ARG A 13 8.87 -13.37 -6.32
N ARG A 14 8.06 -14.36 -6.01
CA ARG A 14 7.11 -14.34 -4.89
C ARG A 14 7.81 -14.18 -3.55
N HIS A 15 8.96 -14.84 -3.38
CA HIS A 15 9.78 -14.70 -2.17
C HIS A 15 10.36 -13.30 -2.06
N LEU A 16 10.96 -12.76 -3.15
CA LEU A 16 11.50 -11.41 -3.19
C LEU A 16 10.43 -10.36 -2.89
N ALA A 17 9.22 -10.51 -3.44
CA ALA A 17 8.11 -9.60 -3.18
C ALA A 17 7.65 -9.57 -1.72
N LYS A 18 7.87 -10.65 -0.95
CA LYS A 18 7.54 -10.70 0.49
C LYS A 18 8.56 -10.00 1.38
N GLN A 19 9.75 -9.71 0.87
CA GLN A 19 10.82 -9.08 1.66
C GLN A 19 10.53 -7.62 2.04
N GLN A 20 9.45 -7.04 1.49
CA GLN A 20 9.03 -5.67 1.80
C GLN A 20 10.21 -4.70 1.54
N GLY A 21 10.49 -3.76 2.45
CA GLY A 21 11.65 -2.87 2.40
C GLY A 21 12.96 -3.49 2.93
N GLY A 22 13.04 -4.84 2.95
CA GLY A 22 14.17 -5.59 3.49
C GLY A 22 14.24 -5.54 5.03
N ALA A 23 15.22 -6.27 5.59
CA ALA A 23 15.37 -6.39 7.04
C ALA A 23 15.49 -5.03 7.75
N GLU A 24 16.24 -4.10 7.18
CA GLU A 24 16.38 -2.75 7.75
C GLU A 24 15.08 -1.96 7.72
N GLY A 25 14.30 -2.05 6.62
CA GLY A 25 13.00 -1.39 6.51
C GLY A 25 12.02 -1.88 7.56
N VAL A 26 11.97 -3.19 7.75
CA VAL A 26 11.16 -3.85 8.78
C VAL A 26 11.62 -3.44 10.18
N ALA A 27 12.92 -3.50 10.47
CA ALA A 27 13.48 -3.09 11.76
C ALA A 27 13.17 -1.63 12.11
N ARG A 28 13.25 -0.71 11.13
CA ARG A 28 12.86 0.69 11.33
C ARG A 28 11.37 0.87 11.64
N GLN A 29 10.51 0.01 11.12
CA GLN A 29 9.08 0.01 11.41
C GLN A 29 8.82 -0.46 12.85
N HIS A 30 9.42 -1.57 13.23
CA HIS A 30 9.32 -2.13 14.58
C HIS A 30 9.89 -1.19 15.66
N ALA A 31 11.02 -0.53 15.38
CA ALA A 31 11.62 0.44 16.30
C ALA A 31 10.70 1.63 16.63
N LYS A 32 9.66 1.86 15.83
CA LYS A 32 8.61 2.87 16.07
C LYS A 32 7.38 2.29 16.76
N GLY A 33 7.43 1.06 17.26
CA GLY A 33 6.28 0.37 17.85
C GLY A 33 5.18 0.01 16.84
N ARG A 34 5.50 -0.11 15.55
CA ARG A 34 4.53 -0.35 14.48
C ARG A 34 4.74 -1.71 13.81
N MET A 35 3.66 -2.39 13.54
CA MET A 35 3.64 -3.59 12.69
C MET A 35 3.81 -3.21 11.22
N THR A 36 4.41 -4.10 10.44
CA THR A 36 4.38 -4.05 8.97
C THR A 36 2.96 -4.34 8.46
N ILE A 37 2.69 -4.01 7.20
CA ILE A 37 1.39 -4.31 6.58
C ILE A 37 1.08 -5.82 6.59
N ARG A 38 2.08 -6.68 6.43
CA ARG A 38 1.86 -8.13 6.43
C ARG A 38 1.46 -8.64 7.81
N GLU A 39 2.13 -8.18 8.85
CA GLU A 39 1.77 -8.51 10.23
C GLU A 39 0.37 -8.01 10.60
N ARG A 40 -0.02 -6.81 10.13
CA ARG A 40 -1.38 -6.28 10.33
C ARG A 40 -2.44 -7.13 9.66
N VAL A 41 -2.16 -7.61 8.44
CA VAL A 41 -3.04 -8.52 7.70
C VAL A 41 -3.17 -9.84 8.46
N ASP A 42 -2.06 -10.39 8.97
CA ASP A 42 -2.06 -11.65 9.73
C ASP A 42 -2.79 -11.53 11.07
N VAL A 43 -2.77 -10.35 11.71
CA VAL A 43 -3.54 -10.08 12.95
C VAL A 43 -5.03 -9.86 12.67
N LEU A 44 -5.37 -9.23 11.54
CA LEU A 44 -6.76 -8.93 11.19
C LEU A 44 -7.54 -10.17 10.77
N LEU A 45 -6.90 -11.06 10.01
CA LEU A 45 -7.58 -12.14 9.30
C LEU A 45 -7.50 -13.48 10.04
N ASP A 46 -8.47 -14.31 9.79
CA ASP A 46 -8.45 -15.70 10.27
C ASP A 46 -7.20 -16.42 9.75
N PRO A 47 -6.51 -17.22 10.58
CA PRO A 47 -5.25 -17.84 10.22
C PRO A 47 -5.30 -18.63 8.90
N GLY A 48 -4.38 -18.31 7.98
CA GLY A 48 -4.27 -18.99 6.68
C GLY A 48 -5.33 -18.59 5.65
N SER A 49 -6.27 -17.70 5.97
CA SER A 49 -7.34 -17.29 5.05
C SER A 49 -6.86 -16.32 3.96
N PHE A 50 -5.73 -15.63 4.17
CA PHE A 50 -5.28 -14.59 3.24
C PHE A 50 -4.84 -15.13 1.88
N LYS A 51 -5.50 -14.67 0.83
CA LYS A 51 -5.17 -14.94 -0.57
C LYS A 51 -4.75 -13.64 -1.26
N GLU A 52 -3.44 -13.34 -1.21
CA GLU A 52 -2.89 -12.11 -1.80
C GLU A 52 -3.02 -12.11 -3.32
N HIS A 53 -3.52 -11.01 -3.87
CA HIS A 53 -3.54 -10.72 -5.31
C HIS A 53 -2.28 -9.95 -5.72
N GLY A 54 -1.70 -10.31 -6.88
CA GLY A 54 -0.47 -9.70 -7.36
C GLY A 54 0.74 -10.00 -6.46
N ARG A 55 0.90 -11.24 -6.02
CA ARG A 55 1.98 -11.69 -5.10
C ARG A 55 3.39 -11.48 -5.64
N ALA A 56 3.54 -11.39 -6.96
CA ALA A 56 4.82 -11.14 -7.62
C ALA A 56 4.87 -9.77 -8.32
N THR A 57 3.97 -8.85 -7.93
CA THR A 57 3.98 -7.50 -8.51
C THR A 57 5.16 -6.69 -7.98
N ALA A 58 5.99 -6.21 -8.88
CA ALA A 58 7.21 -5.46 -8.57
C ALA A 58 7.64 -4.59 -9.77
N SER A 59 8.71 -3.84 -9.57
CA SER A 59 9.49 -3.20 -10.64
C SER A 59 10.84 -3.90 -10.73
N PRO A 60 11.01 -4.89 -11.63
CA PRO A 60 12.27 -5.58 -11.82
C PRO A 60 13.24 -4.71 -12.63
N VAL A 61 14.53 -4.81 -12.34
CA VAL A 61 15.61 -4.27 -13.14
C VAL A 61 16.48 -5.43 -13.63
N TYR A 62 16.80 -5.42 -14.89
CA TYR A 62 17.63 -6.45 -15.55
C TYR A 62 18.91 -5.82 -16.05
N ASP A 63 19.99 -6.60 -16.10
CA ASP A 63 21.23 -6.21 -16.77
C ASP A 63 21.14 -6.39 -18.29
N ASP A 64 22.25 -6.08 -19.00
CA ASP A 64 22.32 -6.20 -20.46
C ASP A 64 22.21 -7.65 -20.97
N ASN A 65 22.41 -8.64 -20.11
CA ASN A 65 22.28 -10.08 -20.40
C ASN A 65 20.87 -10.59 -20.13
N GLY A 66 19.97 -9.76 -19.59
CA GLY A 66 18.62 -10.14 -19.19
C GLY A 66 18.53 -10.79 -17.81
N GLU A 67 19.59 -10.74 -17.00
CA GLU A 67 19.58 -11.26 -15.64
C GLU A 67 18.95 -10.26 -14.66
N LEU A 68 18.15 -10.77 -13.74
CA LEU A 68 17.47 -9.97 -12.72
C LEU A 68 18.47 -9.49 -11.66
N ILE A 69 18.78 -8.17 -11.65
CA ILE A 69 19.71 -7.55 -10.70
C ILE A 69 19.01 -6.84 -9.53
N GLU A 70 17.78 -6.35 -9.73
CA GLU A 70 16.99 -5.73 -8.66
C GLU A 70 15.50 -6.09 -8.80
N TYR A 71 14.84 -6.28 -7.67
CA TYR A 71 13.41 -6.56 -7.62
C TYR A 71 12.74 -5.72 -6.54
N VAL A 72 12.23 -4.55 -6.91
CA VAL A 72 11.54 -3.64 -5.99
C VAL A 72 10.08 -4.03 -5.87
N PRO A 73 9.65 -4.60 -4.73
CA PRO A 73 8.26 -5.01 -4.54
C PRO A 73 7.27 -3.84 -4.70
N ALA A 74 6.04 -4.18 -5.07
CA ALA A 74 4.93 -3.25 -4.91
C ALA A 74 4.76 -2.90 -3.42
N ASN A 75 4.75 -1.62 -3.09
CA ASN A 75 4.55 -1.16 -1.72
C ASN A 75 3.06 -1.06 -1.33
N TYR A 76 2.29 -2.04 -1.75
CA TYR A 76 0.89 -2.19 -1.42
C TYR A 76 0.50 -3.66 -1.39
N VAL A 77 -0.20 -4.09 -0.36
CA VAL A 77 -0.73 -5.45 -0.20
C VAL A 77 -2.24 -5.41 -0.37
N VAL A 78 -2.78 -6.37 -1.10
CA VAL A 78 -4.24 -6.52 -1.30
C VAL A 78 -4.58 -7.99 -1.53
N GLY A 79 -5.69 -8.42 -1.00
CA GLY A 79 -6.19 -9.78 -1.23
C GLY A 79 -7.50 -10.06 -0.50
N PHE A 80 -8.06 -11.22 -0.74
CA PHE A 80 -9.15 -11.76 0.05
C PHE A 80 -8.63 -12.40 1.33
N GLY A 81 -9.42 -12.32 2.38
CA GLY A 81 -9.24 -13.06 3.62
C GLY A 81 -10.57 -13.16 4.33
N GLU A 82 -10.57 -13.76 5.51
CA GLU A 82 -11.76 -13.94 6.32
C GLU A 82 -11.57 -13.30 7.69
N VAL A 83 -12.65 -12.77 8.24
CA VAL A 83 -12.75 -12.31 9.62
C VAL A 83 -13.96 -13.01 10.24
N ASN A 84 -13.72 -13.89 11.20
CA ASN A 84 -14.76 -14.75 11.80
C ASN A 84 -15.56 -15.52 10.72
N GLY A 85 -14.86 -16.10 9.74
CA GLY A 85 -15.43 -16.85 8.64
C GLY A 85 -16.15 -16.01 7.57
N ARG A 86 -16.11 -14.68 7.65
CA ARG A 86 -16.72 -13.78 6.67
C ARG A 86 -15.66 -13.22 5.72
N ARG A 87 -15.86 -13.44 4.43
CA ARG A 87 -14.93 -12.95 3.41
C ARG A 87 -14.92 -11.43 3.33
N ILE A 88 -13.72 -10.87 3.32
CA ILE A 88 -13.44 -9.46 3.10
C ILE A 88 -12.30 -9.29 2.09
N VAL A 89 -12.15 -8.08 1.56
CA VAL A 89 -10.91 -7.60 0.93
C VAL A 89 -10.11 -6.85 1.99
N ALA A 90 -8.86 -7.26 2.24
CA ALA A 90 -7.92 -6.54 3.09
C ALA A 90 -6.85 -5.88 2.21
N ALA A 91 -6.53 -4.62 2.48
CA ALA A 91 -5.59 -3.84 1.68
C ALA A 91 -4.85 -2.80 2.53
N GLY A 92 -3.61 -2.45 2.14
CA GLY A 92 -2.87 -1.40 2.83
C GLY A 92 -1.49 -1.13 2.22
N GLU A 93 -0.93 0.03 2.55
CA GLU A 93 0.40 0.47 2.13
C GLU A 93 1.50 -0.25 2.91
N ASP A 94 2.60 -0.59 2.23
CA ASP A 94 3.84 -1.03 2.87
C ASP A 94 4.73 0.17 3.16
N PHE A 95 4.71 0.64 4.40
CA PHE A 95 5.48 1.79 4.85
C PHE A 95 6.99 1.53 4.90
N THR A 96 7.41 0.27 4.91
CA THR A 96 8.84 -0.11 4.91
C THR A 96 9.54 0.28 3.61
N LEU A 97 8.76 0.46 2.54
CA LEU A 97 9.21 0.91 1.22
C LEU A 97 8.81 2.36 0.98
N LYS A 98 9.78 3.27 0.89
CA LYS A 98 9.60 4.71 0.59
C LYS A 98 8.54 5.41 1.45
N GLY A 99 8.34 4.96 2.70
CA GLY A 99 7.34 5.52 3.60
C GLY A 99 5.91 5.37 3.07
N GLY A 100 5.60 4.28 2.39
CA GLY A 100 4.29 4.04 1.79
C GLY A 100 3.94 4.98 0.62
N SER A 101 4.87 5.85 0.19
CA SER A 101 4.69 6.64 -1.01
C SER A 101 4.62 5.72 -2.23
N PRO A 102 3.55 5.76 -3.05
CA PRO A 102 3.29 4.73 -4.03
C PRO A 102 4.38 4.67 -5.12
N ASN A 103 4.93 3.47 -5.33
CA ASN A 103 5.64 3.16 -6.57
C ASN A 103 4.63 2.73 -7.65
N ALA A 104 5.06 2.62 -8.91
CA ALA A 104 4.16 2.32 -10.03
C ALA A 104 3.40 0.99 -9.83
N ALA A 105 4.08 -0.01 -9.28
CA ALA A 105 3.50 -1.32 -8.99
C ALA A 105 2.48 -1.24 -7.83
N GLY A 106 2.82 -0.51 -6.76
CA GLY A 106 1.94 -0.28 -5.60
C GLY A 106 0.71 0.54 -5.96
N LEU A 107 0.84 1.55 -6.82
CA LEU A 107 -0.28 2.35 -7.27
C LEU A 107 -1.33 1.48 -7.97
N ARG A 108 -0.92 0.61 -8.91
CA ARG A 108 -1.85 -0.30 -9.59
C ARG A 108 -2.57 -1.24 -8.62
N LYS A 109 -1.85 -1.81 -7.66
CA LYS A 109 -2.47 -2.66 -6.62
C LYS A 109 -3.44 -1.88 -5.74
N SER A 110 -3.14 -0.63 -5.43
CA SER A 110 -3.97 0.19 -4.56
C SER A 110 -5.34 0.51 -5.20
N VAL A 111 -5.36 0.82 -6.49
CA VAL A 111 -6.61 1.03 -7.25
C VAL A 111 -7.41 -0.27 -7.38
N TYR A 112 -6.70 -1.39 -7.54
CA TYR A 112 -7.33 -2.70 -7.67
C TYR A 112 -8.08 -3.16 -6.42
N ALA A 113 -7.75 -2.62 -5.24
CA ALA A 113 -8.43 -2.96 -3.98
C ALA A 113 -9.93 -2.62 -4.01
N GLU A 114 -10.27 -1.42 -4.45
CA GLU A 114 -11.65 -0.97 -4.60
C GLU A 114 -12.39 -1.76 -5.69
N HIS A 115 -11.75 -2.01 -6.83
CA HIS A 115 -12.31 -2.84 -7.90
C HIS A 115 -12.61 -4.25 -7.41
N LEU A 116 -11.67 -4.87 -6.69
CA LEU A 116 -11.83 -6.22 -6.16
C LEU A 116 -13.02 -6.31 -5.22
N ALA A 117 -13.13 -5.35 -4.28
CA ALA A 117 -14.23 -5.28 -3.34
C ALA A 117 -15.60 -5.11 -4.05
N SER A 118 -15.68 -4.17 -4.99
CA SER A 118 -16.91 -3.88 -5.74
C SER A 118 -17.32 -5.04 -6.65
N GLN A 119 -16.38 -5.65 -7.36
CA GLN A 119 -16.62 -6.77 -8.27
C GLN A 119 -17.16 -8.00 -7.55
N TYR A 120 -16.60 -8.31 -6.38
CA TYR A 120 -17.00 -9.50 -5.61
C TYR A 120 -18.00 -9.21 -4.49
N LYS A 121 -18.52 -7.96 -4.40
CA LYS A 121 -19.45 -7.52 -3.36
C LYS A 121 -19.00 -7.93 -1.96
N SER A 122 -17.70 -7.72 -1.70
CA SER A 122 -17.06 -8.04 -0.43
C SER A 122 -16.70 -6.76 0.32
N PRO A 123 -16.90 -6.69 1.65
CA PRO A 123 -16.45 -5.56 2.45
C PRO A 123 -14.95 -5.29 2.23
N LEU A 124 -14.55 -4.02 2.27
CA LEU A 124 -13.16 -3.59 2.14
C LEU A 124 -12.64 -3.08 3.49
N VAL A 125 -11.53 -3.64 3.95
CA VAL A 125 -10.79 -3.13 5.10
C VAL A 125 -9.46 -2.55 4.63
N ARG A 126 -9.22 -1.26 4.93
CA ARG A 126 -7.98 -0.55 4.58
C ARG A 126 -7.12 -0.33 5.82
N LEU A 127 -5.90 -0.82 5.79
CA LEU A 127 -4.88 -0.68 6.84
C LEU A 127 -3.89 0.38 6.39
N LEU A 128 -4.19 1.64 6.69
CA LEU A 128 -3.53 2.80 6.09
C LEU A 128 -2.27 3.22 6.87
N GLU A 129 -1.16 3.31 6.15
CA GLU A 129 0.07 3.97 6.57
C GLU A 129 0.87 4.36 5.33
N GLY A 130 0.74 5.62 4.89
CA GLY A 130 1.40 6.06 3.67
C GLY A 130 1.59 7.57 3.61
N GLY A 131 2.76 8.00 3.15
CA GLY A 131 3.15 9.41 3.02
C GLY A 131 2.50 10.16 1.85
N GLY A 132 1.64 9.52 1.07
CA GLY A 132 1.08 10.13 -0.14
C GLY A 132 2.12 10.30 -1.25
N GLY A 133 1.95 11.32 -2.08
CA GLY A 133 2.89 11.64 -3.16
C GLY A 133 4.25 12.13 -2.63
N SER A 134 5.35 11.80 -3.35
CA SER A 134 6.68 12.27 -2.98
C SER A 134 6.88 13.73 -3.40
N VAL A 135 7.30 14.57 -2.45
CA VAL A 135 7.67 15.99 -2.70
C VAL A 135 9.02 16.13 -3.41
N LYS A 136 9.90 15.12 -3.29
CA LYS A 136 11.25 15.16 -3.88
C LYS A 136 11.30 14.88 -5.39
N GLY A 137 10.16 14.69 -6.02
CA GLY A 137 10.07 14.29 -7.41
C GLY A 137 10.59 12.86 -7.62
N SER A 138 10.25 12.26 -8.73
CA SER A 138 10.89 11.05 -9.20
C SER A 138 12.30 11.45 -9.71
N GLY A 139 13.34 11.00 -9.03
CA GLY A 139 14.71 11.10 -9.57
C GLY A 139 14.78 10.49 -10.98
N LYS A 140 15.91 10.62 -11.65
CA LYS A 140 16.15 10.25 -13.06
C LYS A 140 15.68 8.83 -13.50
N GLN A 141 15.22 7.98 -12.59
CA GLN A 141 14.76 6.61 -12.85
C GLN A 141 13.27 6.38 -12.66
N GLY A 142 12.49 7.38 -12.28
CA GLY A 142 11.08 7.20 -12.07
C GLY A 142 10.29 8.24 -12.83
N GLY A 143 9.68 7.87 -13.94
CA GLY A 143 8.63 8.68 -14.52
C GLY A 143 7.60 9.05 -13.46
N THR A 144 6.93 10.16 -13.64
CA THR A 144 5.80 10.56 -12.79
C THR A 144 4.86 9.37 -12.68
N VAL A 145 4.60 8.90 -11.45
CA VAL A 145 3.61 7.87 -11.23
C VAL A 145 2.25 8.55 -11.41
N GLY A 146 1.91 8.81 -12.67
CA GLY A 146 0.61 9.32 -13.07
C GLY A 146 -0.39 8.19 -13.29
N GLU A 147 -1.66 8.52 -13.24
CA GLU A 147 -2.69 7.60 -13.72
C GLU A 147 -2.53 7.44 -15.23
N PRO A 148 -2.68 6.22 -15.77
CA PRO A 148 -2.78 6.05 -17.21
C PRO A 148 -3.91 6.92 -17.77
N VAL A 149 -3.70 7.54 -18.93
CA VAL A 149 -4.65 8.49 -19.54
C VAL A 149 -6.07 7.91 -19.69
N PHE A 150 -6.18 6.59 -19.81
CA PHE A 150 -7.45 5.89 -19.97
C PHE A 150 -7.91 5.14 -18.71
N SER A 151 -7.28 5.38 -17.54
CA SER A 151 -7.75 4.79 -16.30
C SER A 151 -8.90 5.62 -15.72
N GLU A 152 -9.80 4.94 -15.06
CA GLU A 152 -10.86 5.57 -14.31
C GLU A 152 -10.27 6.41 -13.16
N PRO A 153 -10.75 7.66 -12.93
CA PRO A 153 -10.23 8.50 -11.86
C PRO A 153 -10.35 7.81 -10.49
N ARG A 154 -9.27 7.82 -9.71
CA ARG A 154 -9.22 7.12 -8.41
C ARG A 154 -10.31 7.54 -7.43
N PHE A 155 -10.68 8.82 -7.41
CA PHE A 155 -11.76 9.29 -6.55
C PHE A 155 -13.13 8.77 -6.98
N LYS A 156 -13.35 8.61 -8.30
CA LYS A 156 -14.57 7.98 -8.82
C LYS A 156 -14.70 6.54 -8.36
N ILE A 157 -13.61 5.76 -8.47
CA ILE A 157 -13.60 4.35 -8.05
C ILE A 157 -13.90 4.22 -6.55
N ILE A 158 -13.33 5.11 -5.72
CA ILE A 158 -13.61 5.15 -4.27
C ILE A 158 -15.08 5.47 -4.02
N SER A 159 -15.59 6.51 -4.66
CA SER A 159 -17.00 6.94 -4.52
C SER A 159 -17.96 5.82 -4.93
N ASP A 160 -17.73 5.20 -6.08
CA ASP A 160 -18.55 4.10 -6.58
C ASP A 160 -18.52 2.90 -5.62
N SER A 161 -17.34 2.59 -5.07
CA SER A 161 -17.18 1.50 -4.11
C SER A 161 -17.96 1.74 -2.82
N MET A 162 -17.99 2.98 -2.33
CA MET A 162 -18.77 3.34 -1.13
C MET A 162 -20.27 3.13 -1.31
N GLY A 163 -20.79 3.27 -2.52
CA GLY A 163 -22.18 2.95 -2.82
C GLY A 163 -22.49 1.46 -2.98
N GLN A 164 -21.48 0.59 -2.94
CA GLN A 164 -21.64 -0.82 -3.30
C GLN A 164 -21.29 -1.79 -2.19
N VAL A 165 -20.30 -1.48 -1.36
CA VAL A 165 -19.79 -2.37 -0.31
C VAL A 165 -19.45 -1.60 0.97
N PRO A 166 -19.57 -2.22 2.15
CA PRO A 166 -19.07 -1.62 3.39
C PRO A 166 -17.55 -1.41 3.31
N ILE A 167 -17.08 -0.24 3.75
CA ILE A 167 -15.66 0.10 3.78
C ILE A 167 -15.29 0.56 5.19
N ALA A 168 -14.31 -0.11 5.80
CA ALA A 168 -13.69 0.29 7.04
C ALA A 168 -12.21 0.67 6.79
N SER A 169 -11.73 1.72 7.42
CA SER A 169 -10.33 2.15 7.31
C SER A 169 -9.72 2.42 8.67
N ALA A 170 -8.48 1.99 8.86
CA ALA A 170 -7.70 2.23 10.06
C ALA A 170 -6.42 3.01 9.73
N ALA A 171 -6.23 4.17 10.33
CA ALA A 171 -4.96 4.88 10.31
C ALA A 171 -4.06 4.29 11.39
N LEU A 172 -2.96 3.63 10.98
CA LEU A 172 -2.09 2.85 11.85
C LEU A 172 -0.65 3.41 11.93
N GLY A 173 -0.44 4.55 11.30
CA GLY A 173 0.82 5.29 11.28
C GLY A 173 0.62 6.64 10.61
N ALA A 174 1.64 7.17 9.95
CA ALA A 174 1.51 8.41 9.19
C ALA A 174 0.64 8.19 7.95
N VAL A 175 -0.47 8.89 7.87
CA VAL A 175 -1.44 8.82 6.76
C VAL A 175 -1.56 10.22 6.15
N ALA A 176 -0.98 10.42 4.97
CA ALA A 176 -0.94 11.73 4.33
C ALA A 176 -1.38 11.68 2.85
N GLY A 177 -1.97 12.78 2.37
CA GLY A 177 -2.40 12.91 1.00
C GLY A 177 -3.52 11.94 0.62
N PHE A 178 -3.34 11.17 -0.46
CA PHE A 178 -4.36 10.24 -0.95
C PHE A 178 -4.79 9.14 0.05
N PRO A 179 -3.89 8.53 0.85
CA PRO A 179 -4.29 7.67 1.96
C PRO A 179 -5.22 8.35 2.98
N ALA A 180 -5.01 9.65 3.28
CA ALA A 180 -5.91 10.41 4.14
C ALA A 180 -7.30 10.58 3.50
N GLY A 181 -7.34 10.85 2.19
CA GLY A 181 -8.60 10.85 1.42
C GLY A 181 -9.35 9.52 1.50
N ARG A 182 -8.63 8.40 1.43
CA ARG A 182 -9.22 7.06 1.62
C ARG A 182 -9.75 6.80 3.02
N LEU A 183 -9.08 7.36 4.04
CA LEU A 183 -9.53 7.22 5.42
C LEU A 183 -10.90 7.86 5.63
N VAL A 184 -11.07 9.10 5.16
CA VAL A 184 -12.36 9.82 5.31
C VAL A 184 -13.44 9.30 4.36
N ALA A 185 -13.06 8.75 3.21
CA ALA A 185 -13.96 8.09 2.27
C ALA A 185 -14.19 6.62 2.69
N SER A 186 -14.76 6.43 3.88
CA SER A 186 -15.07 5.14 4.48
C SER A 186 -16.34 5.25 5.32
N HIS A 187 -17.06 4.15 5.47
CA HIS A 187 -18.24 4.09 6.34
C HIS A 187 -17.87 4.06 7.82
N PHE A 188 -16.68 3.52 8.12
CA PHE A 188 -16.14 3.46 9.46
C PHE A 188 -14.64 3.74 9.42
N SER A 189 -14.19 4.70 10.23
CA SER A 189 -12.79 5.10 10.31
C SER A 189 -12.31 5.07 11.75
N VAL A 190 -11.14 4.50 11.97
CA VAL A 190 -10.45 4.53 13.26
C VAL A 190 -9.02 4.99 13.08
N MET A 191 -8.42 5.49 14.15
CA MET A 191 -6.99 5.79 14.20
C MET A 191 -6.41 5.40 15.55
N THR A 192 -5.15 4.99 15.55
CA THR A 192 -4.42 4.68 16.79
C THR A 192 -3.93 5.97 17.44
N GLU A 193 -4.15 6.09 18.76
CA GLU A 193 -3.85 7.30 19.52
C GLU A 193 -2.37 7.70 19.46
N HIS A 194 -1.45 6.74 19.64
CA HIS A 194 -0.02 7.05 19.82
C HIS A 194 0.83 6.86 18.56
N THR A 195 0.34 6.20 17.53
CA THR A 195 1.16 5.85 16.35
C THR A 195 0.68 6.49 15.06
N SER A 196 -0.56 6.97 15.01
CA SER A 196 -1.12 7.51 13.78
C SER A 196 -1.19 9.05 13.76
N GLN A 197 -1.07 9.58 12.57
CA GLN A 197 -1.31 10.98 12.25
C GLN A 197 -1.96 11.06 10.88
N VAL A 198 -2.97 11.92 10.74
CA VAL A 198 -3.70 12.10 9.48
C VAL A 198 -3.47 13.52 8.99
N LEU A 199 -2.84 13.66 7.85
CA LEU A 199 -2.40 14.93 7.30
C LEU A 199 -2.80 15.03 5.82
N ILE A 200 -3.23 16.19 5.36
CA ILE A 200 -3.37 16.46 3.92
C ILE A 200 -1.98 16.61 3.28
N GLY A 201 -1.08 17.32 3.95
CA GLY A 201 0.31 17.48 3.54
C GLY A 201 1.23 17.42 4.75
N GLY A 202 2.40 16.77 4.61
CA GLY A 202 3.38 16.66 5.67
C GLY A 202 4.17 17.96 5.90
N PRO A 203 5.01 18.01 6.97
CA PRO A 203 5.78 19.20 7.36
C PRO A 203 6.53 19.88 6.22
N ALA A 204 7.22 19.12 5.38
CA ALA A 204 7.98 19.66 4.25
C ALA A 204 7.12 20.43 3.23
N LEU A 205 5.85 20.04 3.05
CA LEU A 205 4.91 20.72 2.18
C LEU A 205 4.44 22.03 2.83
N VAL A 206 4.15 21.99 4.12
CA VAL A 206 3.73 23.15 4.92
C VAL A 206 4.84 24.19 4.98
N THR A 207 6.07 23.78 5.28
CA THR A 207 7.24 24.66 5.26
C THR A 207 7.40 25.35 3.90
N ARG A 208 7.24 24.59 2.80
CA ARG A 208 7.33 25.17 1.46
C ARG A 208 6.19 26.14 1.13
N ALA A 209 4.98 25.87 1.60
CA ALA A 209 3.80 26.69 1.32
C ALA A 209 3.71 27.95 2.18
N LEU A 210 4.07 27.85 3.46
CA LEU A 210 3.85 28.90 4.45
C LEU A 210 5.16 29.55 4.93
N GLY A 211 6.33 29.00 4.60
CA GLY A 211 7.63 29.49 5.05
C GLY A 211 7.89 29.23 6.55
N VAL A 212 7.08 28.42 7.22
CA VAL A 212 7.17 28.12 8.64
C VAL A 212 7.60 26.67 8.83
N GLU A 213 8.67 26.45 9.61
CA GLU A 213 9.05 25.09 10.00
C GLU A 213 8.11 24.59 11.08
N MET A 214 7.51 23.43 10.84
CA MET A 214 6.61 22.75 11.76
C MET A 214 6.96 21.27 11.82
N THR A 215 6.84 20.71 13.01
CA THR A 215 6.92 19.25 13.19
C THR A 215 5.56 18.63 12.83
N LYS A 216 5.56 17.31 12.61
CA LYS A 216 4.32 16.57 12.35
C LYS A 216 3.33 16.60 13.53
N ASP A 217 3.82 16.83 14.74
CA ASP A 217 3.00 16.87 15.96
C ASP A 217 2.40 18.28 16.22
N GLN A 218 2.84 19.28 15.44
CA GLN A 218 2.31 20.65 15.45
C GLN A 218 1.29 20.92 14.32
N LEU A 219 1.16 19.97 13.37
CA LEU A 219 0.20 19.99 12.28
C LEU A 219 -1.11 19.33 12.66
#